data_35dcf722acccc71e1eba08c70f04575b
#
_entry.id   35dcf722acccc71e1eba08c70f04575b
#
_cell.length_a   1.000
_cell.length_b   1.000
_cell.length_c   1.000
_cell.angle_alpha   90.00
_cell.angle_beta   90.00
_cell.angle_gamma   90.00
#
_symmetry.space_group_name_H-M   'P 1'
#
loop_
_entity.id
_entity.type
_entity.pdbx_description
1 polymer ?
#
loop_
_entity_poly.entity_id
_entity_poly.type
_entity_poly.pdbx_seq_one_letter_code
_entity_poly.pdbx_strand_id
1 'polypeptide(L)'
;MYVRTYYHNNLPGVTSLPHDSLPPAAPERLETLGWNLWMLSGDDIEKQAAEIAERVGYTRPTDKINVLASETIESAGTVEEKVKMTAKLQASKEHYTATTSSVVLIVDGKGHYDIEDPIENMWIRVILTPGVLMHIPGGAHTRITFENPEGYLDVLMWFNVCIYVHKSINPSY
;
A
#
# COMPACT_ATOMS: atom_id res chain seq x y z
N MET A 1 -4.37 -11.37 16.57
CA MET A 1 -5.17 -10.35 15.86
C MET A 1 -4.86 -10.50 14.38
N TYR A 2 -5.82 -10.38 13.46
CA TYR A 2 -5.60 -10.57 12.02
C TYR A 2 -6.07 -9.34 11.25
N VAL A 3 -5.49 -9.11 10.08
CA VAL A 3 -5.88 -8.03 9.17
C VAL A 3 -7.23 -8.36 8.56
N ARG A 4 -8.16 -7.42 8.62
CA ARG A 4 -9.50 -7.61 8.06
C ARG A 4 -9.47 -7.43 6.55
N THR A 5 -9.95 -8.44 5.83
CA THR A 5 -10.04 -8.46 4.37
C THR A 5 -11.38 -9.02 3.92
N TYR A 6 -11.93 -8.48 2.84
CA TYR A 6 -13.17 -8.98 2.24
C TYR A 6 -13.23 -8.66 0.75
N TYR A 7 -14.03 -9.42 0.03
CA TYR A 7 -14.29 -9.12 -1.37
C TYR A 7 -15.12 -7.84 -1.52
N HIS A 8 -14.82 -7.06 -2.54
CA HIS A 8 -15.44 -5.78 -2.82
C HIS A 8 -15.94 -5.77 -4.28
N ASN A 9 -17.24 -5.50 -4.45
CA ASN A 9 -17.77 -5.28 -5.78
C ASN A 9 -17.39 -3.86 -6.24
N ASN A 10 -16.76 -3.75 -7.38
CA ASN A 10 -16.26 -2.48 -7.92
C ASN A 10 -17.41 -1.64 -8.54
N LEU A 11 -18.47 -1.37 -7.78
CA LEU A 11 -19.57 -0.55 -8.26
C LEU A 11 -19.15 0.93 -8.33
N PRO A 12 -19.44 1.63 -9.44
CA PRO A 12 -19.16 3.05 -9.56
C PRO A 12 -19.79 3.87 -8.43
N GLY A 13 -19.02 4.80 -7.84
CA GLY A 13 -19.50 5.72 -6.81
C GLY A 13 -19.51 5.18 -5.38
N VAL A 14 -19.18 3.91 -5.14
CA VAL A 14 -19.21 3.27 -3.81
C VAL A 14 -17.84 2.78 -3.32
N THR A 15 -16.75 3.15 -3.99
CA THR A 15 -15.40 2.68 -3.66
C THR A 15 -14.91 3.15 -2.29
N SER A 16 -15.43 4.26 -1.76
CA SER A 16 -15.11 4.78 -0.43
C SER A 16 -15.93 4.15 0.70
N LEU A 17 -17.05 3.48 0.39
CA LEU A 17 -17.93 2.92 1.39
C LEU A 17 -17.44 1.56 1.90
N PRO A 18 -17.58 1.28 3.21
CA PRO A 18 -17.33 -0.04 3.73
C PRO A 18 -18.41 -1.01 3.23
N HIS A 19 -18.01 -2.07 2.53
CA HIS A 19 -18.91 -3.10 2.03
C HIS A 19 -18.79 -4.37 2.89
N ASP A 20 -19.21 -4.28 4.14
CA ASP A 20 -19.11 -5.35 5.14
C ASP A 20 -19.97 -6.59 4.86
N SER A 21 -20.86 -6.51 3.91
CA SER A 21 -21.80 -7.58 3.58
C SER A 21 -21.22 -8.67 2.66
N LEU A 22 -20.00 -8.48 2.16
CA LEU A 22 -19.36 -9.44 1.29
C LEU A 22 -18.51 -10.46 2.09
N PRO A 23 -18.32 -11.69 1.56
CA PRO A 23 -17.58 -12.71 2.26
C PRO A 23 -16.13 -12.26 2.52
N PRO A 24 -15.54 -12.67 3.65
CA PRO A 24 -14.13 -12.41 3.92
C PRO A 24 -13.26 -13.05 2.83
N ALA A 25 -12.21 -12.38 2.42
CA ALA A 25 -11.19 -12.97 1.57
C ALA A 25 -10.28 -13.84 2.43
N ALA A 26 -10.11 -15.11 2.03
CA ALA A 26 -9.24 -16.02 2.75
C ALA A 26 -7.77 -15.60 2.65
N PRO A 27 -6.96 -15.67 3.72
CA PRO A 27 -5.54 -15.34 3.69
C PRO A 27 -4.77 -16.11 2.60
N GLU A 28 -5.10 -17.37 2.40
CA GLU A 28 -4.50 -18.25 1.40
C GLU A 28 -4.70 -17.72 -0.04
N ARG A 29 -5.81 -16.99 -0.25
CA ARG A 29 -6.06 -16.35 -1.53
C ARG A 29 -5.09 -15.20 -1.78
N LEU A 30 -4.85 -14.37 -0.78
CA LEU A 30 -3.88 -13.28 -0.85
C LEU A 30 -2.45 -13.81 -1.06
N GLU A 31 -2.08 -14.88 -0.35
CA GLU A 31 -0.78 -15.54 -0.55
C GLU A 31 -0.62 -16.06 -1.99
N THR A 32 -1.68 -16.63 -2.58
CA THR A 32 -1.69 -17.07 -4.00
C THR A 32 -1.44 -15.92 -4.96
N LEU A 33 -1.89 -14.71 -4.62
CA LEU A 33 -1.65 -13.49 -5.37
C LEU A 33 -0.29 -12.84 -5.04
N GLY A 34 0.53 -13.46 -4.18
CA GLY A 34 1.85 -12.96 -3.76
C GLY A 34 1.82 -11.94 -2.62
N TRP A 35 0.66 -11.75 -1.98
CA TRP A 35 0.50 -10.82 -0.86
C TRP A 35 0.68 -11.53 0.47
N ASN A 36 1.35 -10.86 1.40
CA ASN A 36 1.39 -11.29 2.80
C ASN A 36 0.96 -10.11 3.68
N LEU A 37 0.11 -10.39 4.65
CA LEU A 37 -0.44 -9.41 5.57
C LEU A 37 -0.14 -9.82 7.01
N TRP A 38 0.30 -8.88 7.83
CA TRP A 38 0.53 -9.08 9.26
C TRP A 38 -0.17 -7.97 10.04
N MET A 39 -0.68 -8.30 11.22
CA MET A 39 -1.16 -7.32 12.21
C MET A 39 -0.15 -7.27 13.35
N LEU A 40 0.60 -6.19 13.42
CA LEU A 40 1.55 -5.91 14.49
C LEU A 40 0.85 -5.23 15.66
N SER A 41 1.38 -5.42 16.85
CA SER A 41 0.83 -4.81 18.06
C SER A 41 1.92 -4.61 19.12
N GLY A 42 1.66 -3.72 20.09
CA GLY A 42 2.60 -3.33 21.14
C GLY A 42 3.36 -2.05 20.81
N ASP A 43 4.34 -1.72 21.63
CA ASP A 43 5.00 -0.40 21.61
C ASP A 43 6.05 -0.25 20.49
N ASP A 44 6.51 -1.34 19.90
CA ASP A 44 7.64 -1.39 18.93
C ASP A 44 7.24 -1.89 17.54
N ILE A 45 6.10 -1.47 17.01
CA ILE A 45 5.60 -1.95 15.71
C ILE A 45 6.56 -1.66 14.55
N GLU A 46 7.27 -0.52 14.57
CA GLU A 46 8.26 -0.18 13.54
C GLU A 46 9.45 -1.15 13.55
N LYS A 47 9.92 -1.54 14.74
CA LYS A 47 10.99 -2.53 14.88
C LYS A 47 10.55 -3.91 14.43
N GLN A 48 9.36 -4.36 14.85
CA GLN A 48 8.78 -5.63 14.39
C GLN A 48 8.64 -5.65 12.87
N ALA A 49 8.18 -4.55 12.26
CA ALA A 49 8.05 -4.41 10.82
C ALA A 49 9.42 -4.49 10.12
N ALA A 50 10.44 -3.83 10.65
CA ALA A 50 11.80 -3.90 10.10
C ALA A 50 12.36 -5.32 10.12
N GLU A 51 12.17 -6.06 11.22
CA GLU A 51 12.60 -7.47 11.34
C GLU A 51 11.88 -8.38 10.33
N ILE A 52 10.58 -8.15 10.09
CA ILE A 52 9.83 -8.90 9.08
C ILE A 52 10.30 -8.51 7.68
N ALA A 53 10.44 -7.20 7.40
CA ALA A 53 10.91 -6.71 6.12
C ALA A 53 12.28 -7.29 5.77
N GLU A 54 13.23 -7.30 6.71
CA GLU A 54 14.56 -7.92 6.52
C GLU A 54 14.46 -9.42 6.22
N ARG A 55 13.60 -10.14 6.93
CA ARG A 55 13.38 -11.58 6.72
C ARG A 55 12.87 -11.90 5.33
N VAL A 56 12.04 -11.03 4.74
CA VAL A 56 11.52 -11.17 3.38
C VAL A 56 12.39 -10.47 2.32
N GLY A 57 13.58 -9.97 2.71
CA GLY A 57 14.60 -9.48 1.81
C GLY A 57 14.59 -7.96 1.56
N TYR A 58 13.91 -7.17 2.39
CA TYR A 58 13.83 -5.71 2.26
C TYR A 58 14.55 -5.03 3.43
N THR A 59 15.69 -4.40 3.17
CA THR A 59 16.60 -3.93 4.23
C THR A 59 16.63 -2.41 4.39
N ARG A 60 16.02 -1.64 3.49
CA ARG A 60 16.12 -0.18 3.53
C ARG A 60 14.76 0.47 3.70
N PRO A 61 14.45 1.01 4.89
CA PRO A 61 13.26 1.82 5.08
C PRO A 61 13.39 3.17 4.35
N THR A 62 12.27 3.72 3.93
CA THR A 62 12.14 5.13 3.53
C THR A 62 11.95 6.01 4.75
N ASP A 63 11.98 7.33 4.54
CA ASP A 63 11.34 8.25 5.48
C ASP A 63 9.82 7.99 5.56
N LYS A 64 9.19 8.42 6.63
CA LYS A 64 7.74 8.33 6.77
C LYS A 64 7.07 9.13 5.66
N ILE A 65 6.12 8.49 5.00
CA ILE A 65 5.35 9.08 3.89
C ILE A 65 3.93 9.33 4.38
N ASN A 66 3.48 10.55 4.27
CA ASN A 66 2.09 10.91 4.54
C ASN A 66 1.28 10.80 3.25
N VAL A 67 0.25 9.98 3.25
CA VAL A 67 -0.72 9.82 2.16
C VAL A 67 -2.03 10.45 2.60
N LEU A 68 -2.45 11.49 1.90
CA LEU A 68 -3.63 12.29 2.26
C LEU A 68 -4.79 12.02 1.29
N ALA A 69 -6.02 12.11 1.79
CA ALA A 69 -7.19 12.24 0.95
C ALA A 69 -7.18 13.62 0.24
N SER A 70 -7.85 13.72 -0.92
CA SER A 70 -7.73 14.86 -1.84
C SER A 70 -8.04 16.24 -1.25
N GLU A 71 -8.91 16.32 -0.27
CA GLU A 71 -9.34 17.61 0.31
C GLU A 71 -8.36 18.13 1.36
N THR A 72 -7.58 17.26 2.00
CA THR A 72 -6.54 17.65 2.96
C THR A 72 -5.33 18.30 2.27
N ILE A 73 -5.15 18.08 0.97
CA ILE A 73 -4.07 18.66 0.17
C ILE A 73 -4.22 20.17 0.00
N GLU A 74 -5.44 20.71 -0.01
CA GLU A 74 -5.67 22.14 -0.17
C GLU A 74 -5.17 22.98 1.01
N SER A 75 -5.07 22.40 2.19
CA SER A 75 -4.62 23.05 3.40
C SER A 75 -3.09 22.98 3.63
N ALA A 76 -2.34 22.20 2.88
CA ALA A 76 -0.92 21.95 3.06
C ALA A 76 -0.03 22.74 2.08
N GLY A 77 1.02 23.36 2.55
CA GLY A 77 2.22 23.77 1.83
C GLY A 77 2.09 24.76 0.66
N THR A 78 3.13 24.80 -0.16
CA THR A 78 3.25 25.63 -1.37
C THR A 78 2.44 25.05 -2.54
N VAL A 79 2.13 25.89 -3.54
CA VAL A 79 1.40 25.48 -4.75
C VAL A 79 2.09 24.30 -5.45
N GLU A 80 3.41 24.25 -5.44
CA GLU A 80 4.20 23.21 -6.10
C GLU A 80 4.11 21.86 -5.36
N GLU A 81 4.09 21.88 -4.03
CA GLU A 81 3.86 20.69 -3.20
C GLU A 81 2.43 20.18 -3.37
N LYS A 82 1.45 21.07 -3.42
CA LYS A 82 0.05 20.74 -3.69
C LYS A 82 -0.11 20.02 -5.04
N VAL A 83 0.50 20.53 -6.09
CA VAL A 83 0.44 19.92 -7.44
C VAL A 83 1.07 18.54 -7.43
N LYS A 84 2.24 18.36 -6.80
CA LYS A 84 2.90 17.03 -6.68
C LYS A 84 2.06 16.04 -5.87
N MET A 85 1.49 16.48 -4.76
CA MET A 85 0.63 15.64 -3.91
C MET A 85 -0.67 15.29 -4.62
N THR A 86 -1.33 16.26 -5.26
CA THR A 86 -2.56 16.02 -6.02
C THR A 86 -2.33 15.01 -7.15
N ALA A 87 -1.23 15.15 -7.91
CA ALA A 87 -0.89 14.20 -8.96
C ALA A 87 -0.64 12.78 -8.42
N LYS A 88 0.08 12.65 -7.29
CA LYS A 88 0.30 11.35 -6.63
C LYS A 88 -1.00 10.73 -6.14
N LEU A 89 -1.91 11.54 -5.60
CA LEU A 89 -3.17 11.06 -5.06
C LEU A 89 -4.18 10.71 -6.15
N GLN A 90 -4.25 11.49 -7.23
CA GLN A 90 -5.04 11.15 -8.42
C GLN A 90 -4.54 9.83 -9.01
N ALA A 91 -3.22 9.66 -9.14
CA ALA A 91 -2.63 8.39 -9.57
C ALA A 91 -2.95 7.22 -8.63
N SER A 92 -3.11 7.45 -7.32
CA SER A 92 -3.46 6.40 -6.36
C SER A 92 -4.96 6.08 -6.28
N LYS A 93 -5.83 7.01 -6.68
CA LYS A 93 -7.29 6.80 -6.81
C LYS A 93 -7.64 6.07 -8.10
N GLU A 94 -6.88 6.33 -9.15
CA GLU A 94 -6.89 5.54 -10.36
C GLU A 94 -6.08 4.27 -10.10
N HIS A 95 -6.47 3.16 -10.71
CA HIS A 95 -5.75 1.90 -10.62
C HIS A 95 -4.28 2.11 -10.95
N TYR A 96 -3.37 1.81 -10.05
CA TYR A 96 -1.95 1.85 -10.35
C TYR A 96 -1.34 0.46 -10.25
N THR A 97 -0.32 0.24 -11.04
CA THR A 97 0.47 -0.98 -11.01
C THR A 97 1.72 -0.72 -10.18
N ALA A 98 1.93 -1.50 -9.12
CA ALA A 98 3.17 -1.45 -8.36
C ALA A 98 4.35 -1.87 -9.26
N THR A 99 5.25 -0.95 -9.57
CA THR A 99 6.40 -1.25 -10.46
C THR A 99 7.43 -2.16 -9.81
N THR A 100 7.54 -2.11 -8.48
CA THR A 100 8.47 -2.92 -7.69
C THR A 100 7.77 -3.47 -6.46
N SER A 101 8.21 -4.64 -6.00
CA SER A 101 7.74 -5.16 -4.71
C SER A 101 8.21 -4.27 -3.55
N SER A 102 7.38 -4.17 -2.53
CA SER A 102 7.67 -3.39 -1.32
C SER A 102 7.03 -4.01 -0.08
N VAL A 103 7.50 -3.59 1.09
CA VAL A 103 6.83 -3.84 2.37
C VAL A 103 6.37 -2.50 2.91
N VAL A 104 5.14 -2.42 3.39
CA VAL A 104 4.49 -1.18 3.84
C VAL A 104 3.88 -1.39 5.21
N LEU A 105 4.28 -0.57 6.19
CA LEU A 105 3.67 -0.49 7.52
C LEU A 105 2.76 0.73 7.59
N ILE A 106 1.54 0.55 8.07
CA ILE A 106 0.67 1.65 8.47
C ILE A 106 1.06 2.06 9.91
N VAL A 107 1.61 3.27 10.05
CA VAL A 107 2.04 3.81 11.34
C VAL A 107 0.89 4.52 12.03
N ASP A 108 0.12 5.31 11.28
CA ASP A 108 -1.05 6.03 11.76
C ASP A 108 -2.07 6.24 10.64
N GLY A 109 -3.31 6.64 11.03
CA GLY A 109 -4.40 6.89 10.11
C GLY A 109 -5.26 5.67 9.81
N LYS A 110 -6.23 5.85 8.89
CA LYS A 110 -7.17 4.81 8.45
C LYS A 110 -7.50 4.96 6.98
N GLY A 111 -7.64 3.84 6.28
CA GLY A 111 -8.03 3.82 4.88
C GLY A 111 -8.31 2.41 4.39
N HIS A 112 -8.44 2.29 3.09
CA HIS A 112 -8.64 1.03 2.41
C HIS A 112 -7.57 0.83 1.34
N TYR A 113 -7.12 -0.39 1.21
CA TYR A 113 -6.26 -0.82 0.11
C TYR A 113 -6.97 -1.92 -0.67
N ASP A 114 -7.31 -1.64 -1.90
CA ASP A 114 -8.00 -2.60 -2.75
C ASP A 114 -6.99 -3.27 -3.71
N ILE A 115 -7.04 -4.58 -3.74
CA ILE A 115 -6.18 -5.48 -4.51
C ILE A 115 -7.03 -6.13 -5.59
N GLU A 116 -6.61 -6.04 -6.86
CA GLU A 116 -7.27 -6.77 -7.93
C GLU A 116 -7.00 -8.27 -7.81
N ASP A 117 -8.06 -9.06 -7.85
CA ASP A 117 -8.01 -10.49 -8.02
C ASP A 117 -8.39 -10.83 -9.47
N PRO A 118 -7.41 -11.03 -10.36
CA PRO A 118 -7.68 -11.23 -11.79
C PRO A 118 -8.32 -12.59 -12.09
N ILE A 119 -8.23 -13.56 -11.18
CA ILE A 119 -8.80 -14.89 -11.37
C ILE A 119 -10.31 -14.87 -11.10
N GLU A 120 -10.70 -14.22 -10.00
CA GLU A 120 -12.11 -14.09 -9.63
C GLU A 120 -12.78 -12.87 -10.30
N ASN A 121 -12.00 -12.03 -10.98
CA ASN A 121 -12.44 -10.75 -11.54
C ASN A 121 -13.14 -9.88 -10.50
N MET A 122 -12.58 -9.84 -9.30
CA MET A 122 -13.08 -9.11 -8.13
C MET A 122 -11.96 -8.30 -7.49
N TRP A 123 -12.34 -7.44 -6.56
CA TRP A 123 -11.40 -6.71 -5.72
C TRP A 123 -11.43 -7.24 -4.31
N ILE A 124 -10.25 -7.36 -3.69
CA ILE A 124 -10.11 -7.67 -2.26
C ILE A 124 -9.76 -6.38 -1.55
N ARG A 125 -10.59 -5.96 -0.62
CA ARG A 125 -10.36 -4.80 0.23
C ARG A 125 -9.63 -5.22 1.49
N VAL A 126 -8.55 -4.52 1.79
CA VAL A 126 -7.78 -4.59 3.04
C VAL A 126 -8.11 -3.34 3.86
N ILE A 127 -8.56 -3.52 5.09
CA ILE A 127 -8.78 -2.40 6.01
C ILE A 127 -7.44 -1.99 6.60
N LEU A 128 -7.04 -0.74 6.34
CA LEU A 128 -5.81 -0.17 6.85
C LEU A 128 -6.04 0.52 8.18
N THR A 129 -5.29 0.07 9.18
CA THR A 129 -5.22 0.67 10.52
C THR A 129 -3.78 0.60 11.02
N PRO A 130 -3.39 1.38 12.04
CA PRO A 130 -2.06 1.27 12.63
C PRO A 130 -1.69 -0.17 12.99
N GLY A 131 -0.48 -0.57 12.65
CA GLY A 131 0.03 -1.93 12.85
C GLY A 131 -0.19 -2.89 11.67
N VAL A 132 -0.99 -2.53 10.66
CA VAL A 132 -1.08 -3.33 9.44
C VAL A 132 0.24 -3.23 8.69
N LEU A 133 0.87 -4.38 8.46
CA LEU A 133 2.05 -4.54 7.62
C LEU A 133 1.69 -5.37 6.40
N MET A 134 2.08 -4.91 5.21
CA MET A 134 1.77 -5.57 3.93
C MET A 134 3.03 -5.76 3.11
N HIS A 135 3.20 -6.96 2.55
CA HIS A 135 4.08 -7.17 1.40
C HIS A 135 3.27 -6.99 0.11
N ILE A 136 3.68 -6.04 -0.71
CA ILE A 136 3.06 -5.69 -1.99
C ILE A 136 3.92 -6.29 -3.11
N PRO A 137 3.42 -7.24 -3.90
CA PRO A 137 4.18 -7.80 -5.01
C PRO A 137 4.31 -6.80 -6.17
N GLY A 138 5.43 -6.84 -6.89
CA GLY A 138 5.58 -6.08 -8.14
C GLY A 138 4.61 -6.59 -9.21
N GLY A 139 4.04 -5.67 -9.98
CA GLY A 139 3.02 -5.97 -10.98
C GLY A 139 1.59 -5.99 -10.44
N ALA A 140 1.38 -5.86 -9.14
CA ALA A 140 0.05 -5.83 -8.54
C ALA A 140 -0.75 -4.59 -8.96
N HIS A 141 -2.00 -4.79 -9.38
CA HIS A 141 -2.96 -3.72 -9.61
C HIS A 141 -3.70 -3.40 -8.33
N THR A 142 -3.66 -2.14 -7.92
CA THR A 142 -4.15 -1.72 -6.61
C THR A 142 -4.73 -0.30 -6.65
N ARG A 143 -5.43 0.08 -5.59
CA ARG A 143 -5.85 1.46 -5.34
C ARG A 143 -5.94 1.71 -3.84
N ILE A 144 -5.78 2.98 -3.44
CA ILE A 144 -5.98 3.46 -2.07
C ILE A 144 -7.24 4.31 -2.05
N THR A 145 -8.11 4.08 -1.07
CA THR A 145 -9.30 4.89 -0.85
C THR A 145 -9.45 5.25 0.62
N PHE A 146 -10.19 6.32 0.90
CA PHE A 146 -10.48 6.80 2.24
C PHE A 146 -12.00 6.93 2.41
N GLU A 147 -12.50 6.64 3.61
CA GLU A 147 -13.91 6.83 3.94
C GLU A 147 -14.29 8.31 4.00
N ASN A 148 -13.34 9.14 4.42
CA ASN A 148 -13.54 10.57 4.63
C ASN A 148 -12.58 11.38 3.75
N PRO A 149 -12.99 12.59 3.32
CA PRO A 149 -12.13 13.53 2.60
C PRO A 149 -10.88 13.95 3.39
N GLU A 150 -10.98 13.97 4.72
CA GLU A 150 -9.88 14.30 5.65
C GLU A 150 -9.03 13.06 6.01
N GLY A 151 -9.27 11.92 5.37
CA GLY A 151 -8.54 10.69 5.62
C GLY A 151 -7.05 10.84 5.31
N TYR A 152 -6.22 10.19 6.12
CA TYR A 152 -4.79 10.14 5.91
C TYR A 152 -4.23 8.79 6.34
N LEU A 153 -3.02 8.50 5.86
CA LEU A 153 -2.18 7.39 6.28
C LEU A 153 -0.75 7.88 6.42
N ASP A 154 -0.15 7.63 7.58
CA ASP A 154 1.30 7.69 7.75
C ASP A 154 1.86 6.29 7.54
N VAL A 155 2.74 6.16 6.57
CA VAL A 155 3.30 4.87 6.18
C VAL A 155 4.82 4.89 6.23
N LEU A 156 5.40 3.74 6.57
CA LEU A 156 6.82 3.45 6.44
C LEU A 156 6.98 2.33 5.41
N MET A 157 7.88 2.51 4.44
CA MET A 157 8.04 1.57 3.35
C MET A 157 9.47 1.04 3.26
N TRP A 158 9.61 -0.23 2.86
CA TRP A 158 10.89 -0.87 2.54
C TRP A 158 10.87 -1.31 1.09
N PHE A 159 11.93 -0.97 0.36
CA PHE A 159 12.12 -1.38 -1.02
C PHE A 159 13.35 -2.25 -1.17
N ASN A 160 13.32 -3.15 -2.15
CA ASN A 160 14.52 -3.77 -2.66
C ASN A 160 15.18 -2.82 -3.67
N VAL A 161 16.32 -2.27 -3.31
CA VAL A 161 17.15 -1.53 -4.28
C VAL A 161 17.90 -2.58 -5.11
N CYS A 162 17.36 -2.95 -6.27
CA CYS A 162 18.18 -3.57 -7.31
C CYS A 162 19.22 -2.54 -7.75
N ILE A 163 20.43 -2.63 -7.19
CA ILE A 163 21.57 -1.90 -7.74
C ILE A 163 21.89 -2.59 -9.07
N TYR A 164 21.37 -2.04 -10.17
CA TYR A 164 21.92 -2.33 -11.48
C TYR A 164 23.33 -1.75 -11.52
N VAL A 165 24.33 -2.56 -11.16
CA VAL A 165 25.71 -2.25 -11.46
C VAL A 165 25.85 -2.38 -12.98
N HIS A 166 25.72 -1.27 -13.69
CA HIS A 166 26.17 -1.18 -15.07
C HIS A 166 27.69 -1.41 -15.05
N LYS A 167 28.11 -2.65 -15.22
CA LYS A 167 29.46 -2.93 -15.66
C LYS A 167 29.59 -2.33 -17.05
N SER A 168 30.13 -1.13 -17.15
CA SER A 168 30.66 -0.61 -18.40
C SER A 168 31.79 -1.55 -18.83
N ILE A 169 31.49 -2.42 -19.76
CA ILE A 169 32.50 -3.18 -20.49
C ILE A 169 33.19 -2.15 -21.37
N ASN A 170 34.37 -1.68 -20.95
CA ASN A 170 35.25 -0.97 -21.84
C ASN A 170 35.74 -1.99 -22.89
N PRO A 171 35.45 -1.82 -24.17
CA PRO A 171 36.16 -2.57 -25.19
C PRO A 171 37.57 -1.97 -25.31
N SER A 172 38.54 -2.67 -24.76
CA SER A 172 39.95 -2.40 -25.07
C SER A 172 40.21 -2.80 -26.50
N TYR A 173 40.58 -1.82 -27.32
CA TYR A 173 41.23 -2.04 -28.60
C TYR A 173 42.73 -2.34 -28.37
#